data_867e083b001541019f6b65a62b6e6036
#
_entry.id   867e083b001541019f6b65a62b6e6036
#
_cell.length_a   1.000
_cell.length_b   1.000
_cell.length_c   1.000
_cell.angle_alpha   90.00
_cell.angle_beta   90.00
_cell.angle_gamma   90.00
#
_symmetry.space_group_name_H-M   'P 1'
#
loop_
_entity.id
_entity.type
_entity.pdbx_description
1 polymer ?
#
loop_
_entity_poly.entity_id
_entity_poly.type
_entity_poly.pdbx_seq_one_letter_code
_entity_poly.pdbx_strand_id
1 'polypeptide(L)'
;MPLERKRETGFVPNYSLTGDLLSFLRCGLQYRYHNGSALPPSRPVQLWFGEFIHGVMEASYRIWASTTPPPPFPWPSNPTPYLGDPPAGRAAHDIGTIGDVVEETLRSQGKTSRSRQTSDSAYRRAAAAINEVAPHLFPLVASAEERVIGTRMLPAAGGAGAVLRADRYELHGVIDVLTDVQLNTVQPG
;
A
#
# COMPACT_ATOMS: atom_id res chain seq x y z
N MET A 1 1.84 -39.77 -13.87
CA MET A 1 0.73 -39.18 -14.61
C MET A 1 0.82 -37.68 -14.54
N PRO A 2 1.01 -36.95 -15.64
CA PRO A 2 0.92 -35.50 -15.61
C PRO A 2 -0.55 -35.11 -15.50
N LEU A 3 -0.89 -34.32 -14.50
CA LEU A 3 -2.22 -33.73 -14.34
C LEU A 3 -2.44 -32.75 -15.50
N GLU A 4 -3.25 -33.15 -16.48
CA GLU A 4 -3.77 -32.24 -17.49
C GLU A 4 -4.68 -31.21 -16.81
N ARG A 5 -4.15 -30.01 -16.58
CA ARG A 5 -5.01 -28.89 -16.23
C ARG A 5 -5.83 -28.49 -17.44
N LYS A 6 -7.15 -28.61 -17.33
CA LYS A 6 -8.12 -28.07 -18.30
C LYS A 6 -7.73 -26.62 -18.63
N ARG A 7 -7.47 -26.34 -19.90
CA ARG A 7 -7.27 -24.98 -20.38
C ARG A 7 -8.60 -24.24 -20.29
N GLU A 8 -8.69 -23.28 -19.39
CA GLU A 8 -9.73 -22.25 -19.48
C GLU A 8 -9.33 -21.30 -20.62
N THR A 9 -10.06 -21.38 -21.72
CA THR A 9 -9.94 -20.43 -22.84
C THR A 9 -10.37 -19.06 -22.33
N GLY A 10 -9.44 -18.11 -22.36
CA GLY A 10 -9.68 -16.72 -21.93
C GLY A 10 -9.04 -16.32 -20.60
N PHE A 11 -8.29 -17.20 -19.94
CA PHE A 11 -7.55 -16.82 -18.74
C PHE A 11 -6.41 -15.85 -19.09
N VAL A 12 -6.49 -14.63 -18.54
CA VAL A 12 -5.41 -13.65 -18.60
C VAL A 12 -4.66 -13.70 -17.29
N PRO A 13 -3.38 -14.08 -17.26
CA PRO A 13 -2.58 -14.05 -16.04
C PRO A 13 -2.44 -12.62 -15.54
N ASN A 14 -2.60 -12.46 -14.24
CA ASN A 14 -2.56 -11.21 -13.53
C ASN A 14 -1.40 -11.24 -12.52
N TYR A 15 -0.53 -10.25 -12.58
CA TYR A 15 0.65 -10.16 -11.73
C TYR A 15 0.71 -8.81 -11.05
N SER A 16 0.98 -8.82 -9.75
CA SER A 16 1.31 -7.62 -9.00
C SER A 16 2.74 -7.15 -9.34
N LEU A 17 2.92 -5.86 -9.59
CA LEU A 17 4.24 -5.30 -9.87
C LEU A 17 5.20 -5.56 -8.70
N THR A 18 4.79 -5.24 -7.48
CA THR A 18 5.64 -5.36 -6.28
C THR A 18 5.67 -6.79 -5.72
N GLY A 19 4.50 -7.43 -5.60
CA GLY A 19 4.34 -8.75 -5.00
C GLY A 19 4.90 -9.87 -5.87
N ASP A 20 4.70 -9.81 -7.18
CA ASP A 20 5.12 -10.86 -8.10
C ASP A 20 6.40 -10.51 -8.85
N LEU A 21 6.39 -9.45 -9.65
CA LEU A 21 7.50 -9.13 -10.56
C LEU A 21 8.77 -8.77 -9.81
N LEU A 22 8.72 -7.79 -8.92
CA LEU A 22 9.91 -7.36 -8.18
C LEU A 22 10.40 -8.46 -7.21
N SER A 23 9.49 -9.24 -6.63
CA SER A 23 9.85 -10.37 -5.78
C SER A 23 10.54 -11.47 -6.57
N PHE A 24 10.05 -11.79 -7.77
CA PHE A 24 10.70 -12.74 -8.67
C PHE A 24 12.08 -12.25 -9.14
N LEU A 25 12.21 -10.99 -9.54
CA LEU A 25 13.48 -10.40 -9.95
C LEU A 25 14.51 -10.37 -8.82
N ARG A 26 14.05 -10.14 -7.60
CA ARG A 26 14.91 -10.15 -6.42
C ARG A 26 15.45 -11.54 -6.09
N CYS A 27 14.58 -12.54 -6.08
CA CYS A 27 14.95 -13.94 -5.88
C CYS A 27 13.85 -14.89 -6.39
N GLY A 28 14.02 -15.41 -7.60
CA GLY A 28 13.05 -16.32 -8.23
C GLY A 28 12.78 -17.60 -7.41
N LEU A 29 13.78 -18.09 -6.68
CA LEU A 29 13.63 -19.26 -5.81
C LEU A 29 12.73 -18.93 -4.61
N GLN A 30 12.95 -17.81 -3.93
CA GLN A 30 12.13 -17.33 -2.83
C GLN A 30 10.68 -17.08 -3.29
N TYR A 31 10.50 -16.42 -4.44
CA TYR A 31 9.20 -16.20 -5.06
C TYR A 31 8.45 -17.52 -5.29
N ARG A 32 9.15 -18.54 -5.83
CA ARG A 32 8.57 -19.86 -6.07
C ARG A 32 8.11 -20.53 -4.78
N TYR A 33 8.89 -20.43 -3.69
CA TYR A 33 8.50 -21.00 -2.40
C TYR A 33 7.27 -20.29 -1.80
N HIS A 34 7.19 -18.98 -1.90
CA HIS A 34 6.06 -18.22 -1.37
C HIS A 34 4.78 -18.40 -2.17
N ASN A 35 4.88 -18.44 -3.49
CA ASN A 35 3.69 -18.48 -4.37
C ASN A 35 3.35 -19.90 -4.88
N GLY A 36 4.31 -20.81 -4.91
CA GLY A 36 4.11 -22.17 -5.43
C GLY A 36 3.92 -23.25 -4.39
N SER A 37 4.42 -23.08 -3.17
CA SER A 37 4.50 -24.13 -2.15
C SER A 37 3.53 -23.95 -1.00
N ALA A 38 2.62 -22.99 -1.07
CA ALA A 38 1.62 -22.69 -0.01
C ALA A 38 2.22 -22.51 1.41
N LEU A 39 3.50 -22.17 1.51
CA LEU A 39 4.07 -21.77 2.78
C LEU A 39 3.52 -20.40 3.15
N PRO A 40 2.93 -20.25 4.34
CA PRO A 40 2.43 -18.94 4.76
C PRO A 40 3.62 -17.96 4.77
N PRO A 41 3.50 -16.79 4.11
CA PRO A 41 4.56 -15.81 4.16
C PRO A 41 4.80 -15.39 5.60
N SER A 42 6.07 -15.32 6.01
CA SER A 42 6.39 -14.68 7.28
C SER A 42 5.92 -13.23 7.20
N ARG A 43 5.11 -12.82 8.18
CA ARG A 43 4.66 -11.42 8.29
C ARG A 43 5.57 -10.71 9.28
N PRO A 44 6.66 -10.09 8.82
CA PRO A 44 7.57 -9.38 9.70
C PRO A 44 6.88 -8.15 10.32
N VAL A 45 7.27 -7.79 11.52
CA VAL A 45 6.76 -6.59 12.22
C VAL A 45 6.96 -5.32 11.39
N GLN A 46 8.02 -5.29 10.58
CA GLN A 46 8.31 -4.19 9.65
C GLN A 46 7.19 -3.98 8.63
N LEU A 47 6.54 -5.05 8.17
CA LEU A 47 5.41 -4.95 7.26
C LEU A 47 4.21 -4.28 7.94
N TRP A 48 3.86 -4.73 9.16
CA TRP A 48 2.81 -4.09 9.95
C TRP A 48 3.12 -2.60 10.18
N PHE A 49 4.38 -2.28 10.54
CA PHE A 49 4.79 -0.92 10.80
C PHE A 49 4.63 -0.01 9.57
N GLY A 50 5.05 -0.48 8.40
CA GLY A 50 4.89 0.23 7.13
C GLY A 50 3.41 0.44 6.78
N GLU A 51 2.62 -0.63 6.83
CA GLU A 51 1.17 -0.57 6.56
C GLU A 51 0.41 0.35 7.53
N PHE A 52 0.83 0.40 8.79
CA PHE A 52 0.24 1.33 9.77
C PHE A 52 0.53 2.79 9.41
N ILE A 53 1.80 3.16 9.16
CA ILE A 53 2.17 4.53 8.79
C ILE A 53 1.45 4.96 7.51
N HIS A 54 1.45 4.10 6.50
CA HIS A 54 0.78 4.35 5.23
C HIS A 54 -0.73 4.56 5.41
N GLY A 55 -1.39 3.67 6.14
CA GLY A 55 -2.82 3.79 6.42
C GLY A 55 -3.19 5.06 7.19
N VAL A 56 -2.35 5.49 8.16
CA VAL A 56 -2.57 6.74 8.88
C VAL A 56 -2.40 7.96 7.97
N MET A 57 -1.37 7.96 7.10
CA MET A 57 -1.15 9.03 6.13
C MET A 57 -2.32 9.15 5.14
N GLU A 58 -2.78 8.03 4.60
CA GLU A 58 -3.90 7.96 3.66
C GLU A 58 -5.20 8.46 4.32
N ALA A 59 -5.55 7.95 5.49
CA ALA A 59 -6.75 8.38 6.22
C ALA A 59 -6.70 9.86 6.58
N SER A 60 -5.54 10.37 6.98
CA SER A 60 -5.32 11.79 7.26
C SER A 60 -5.49 12.66 6.02
N TYR A 61 -4.94 12.23 4.88
CA TYR A 61 -5.14 12.94 3.62
C TYR A 61 -6.62 13.00 3.23
N ARG A 62 -7.36 11.91 3.37
CA ARG A 62 -8.80 11.87 3.07
C ARG A 62 -9.59 12.85 3.94
N ILE A 63 -9.27 12.92 5.24
CA ILE A 63 -9.90 13.89 6.16
C ILE A 63 -9.56 15.31 5.75
N TRP A 64 -8.28 15.59 5.47
CA TRP A 64 -7.82 16.92 5.05
C TRP A 64 -8.48 17.37 3.75
N ALA A 65 -8.52 16.51 2.74
CA ALA A 65 -9.09 16.81 1.42
C ALA A 65 -10.62 16.94 1.43
N SER A 66 -11.32 16.24 2.33
CA SER A 66 -12.79 16.27 2.42
C SER A 66 -13.34 17.39 3.31
N THR A 67 -12.48 18.06 4.08
CA THR A 67 -12.90 19.12 5.03
C THR A 67 -12.70 20.51 4.43
N THR A 68 -13.70 21.36 4.52
CA THR A 68 -13.64 22.75 3.99
C THR A 68 -14.00 23.75 5.09
N PRO A 69 -13.06 24.64 5.52
CA PRO A 69 -11.66 24.65 5.15
C PRO A 69 -10.90 23.45 5.76
N PRO A 70 -9.77 23.03 5.14
CA PRO A 70 -8.97 21.94 5.70
C PRO A 70 -8.45 22.27 7.10
N PRO A 71 -8.38 21.28 8.00
CA PRO A 71 -7.86 21.49 9.35
C PRO A 71 -6.41 21.99 9.30
N PRO A 72 -6.07 23.06 10.03
CA PRO A 72 -4.72 23.59 10.07
C PRO A 72 -3.77 22.64 10.82
N PHE A 73 -2.52 22.59 10.38
CA PHE A 73 -1.45 21.89 11.10
C PHE A 73 -0.84 22.79 12.18
N PRO A 74 -0.26 22.23 13.26
CA PRO A 74 -0.13 20.80 13.55
C PRO A 74 -1.42 20.18 14.08
N TRP A 75 -1.68 18.92 13.72
CA TRP A 75 -2.81 18.15 14.23
C TRP A 75 -2.53 17.59 15.62
N PRO A 76 -3.55 17.49 16.47
CA PRO A 76 -3.41 16.87 17.78
C PRO A 76 -3.00 15.40 17.62
N SER A 77 -2.10 14.96 18.49
CA SER A 77 -1.67 13.56 18.53
C SER A 77 -1.65 13.08 19.96
N ASN A 78 -2.30 11.96 20.23
CA ASN A 78 -2.15 11.27 21.50
C ASN A 78 -1.31 10.00 21.26
N PRO A 79 -0.10 9.92 21.82
CA PRO A 79 0.79 8.79 21.62
C PRO A 79 0.34 7.49 22.30
N THR A 80 -0.74 7.53 23.08
CA THR A 80 -1.23 6.37 23.82
C THR A 80 -2.37 5.73 23.03
N PRO A 81 -2.20 4.49 22.50
CA PRO A 81 -3.30 3.79 21.86
C PRO A 81 -4.44 3.60 22.87
N TYR A 82 -5.63 4.00 22.49
CA TYR A 82 -6.83 3.78 23.28
C TYR A 82 -7.34 2.36 23.07
N LEU A 83 -7.36 1.59 24.14
CA LEU A 83 -8.15 0.37 24.23
C LEU A 83 -9.57 0.76 24.66
N GLY A 84 -10.43 1.11 23.71
CA GLY A 84 -11.81 1.49 23.98
C GLY A 84 -12.33 2.60 23.06
N ASP A 85 -13.56 3.02 23.27
CA ASP A 85 -14.14 4.12 22.50
C ASP A 85 -13.33 5.41 22.67
N PRO A 86 -13.09 6.15 21.58
CA PRO A 86 -12.38 7.42 21.66
C PRO A 86 -13.14 8.34 22.61
N PRO A 87 -12.45 9.09 23.49
CA PRO A 87 -13.11 10.02 24.41
C PRO A 87 -13.96 11.00 23.61
N ALA A 88 -15.18 11.22 24.10
CA ALA A 88 -16.12 12.19 23.53
C ALA A 88 -15.44 13.56 23.41
N GLY A 89 -15.48 14.15 22.22
CA GLY A 89 -14.94 15.47 21.93
C GLY A 89 -13.57 15.50 21.24
N ARG A 90 -13.01 14.36 20.84
CA ARG A 90 -11.81 14.38 19.98
C ARG A 90 -12.16 14.88 18.58
N ALA A 91 -11.24 15.68 18.03
CA ALA A 91 -11.37 16.14 16.66
C ALA A 91 -11.22 14.97 15.67
N ALA A 92 -11.96 14.99 14.56
CA ALA A 92 -11.84 13.98 13.51
C ALA A 92 -10.42 13.87 12.96
N HIS A 93 -9.64 14.94 13.05
CA HIS A 93 -8.23 15.00 12.64
C HIS A 93 -7.24 14.73 13.80
N ASP A 94 -7.67 14.09 14.90
CA ASP A 94 -6.74 13.60 15.93
C ASP A 94 -6.01 12.36 15.43
N ILE A 95 -4.68 12.46 15.34
CA ILE A 95 -3.82 11.40 14.77
C ILE A 95 -3.89 10.12 15.59
N GLY A 96 -4.06 10.22 16.92
CA GLY A 96 -4.27 9.05 17.76
C GLY A 96 -5.54 8.30 17.40
N THR A 97 -6.65 9.00 17.23
CA THR A 97 -7.93 8.41 16.81
C THR A 97 -7.84 7.76 15.42
N ILE A 98 -7.19 8.43 14.48
CA ILE A 98 -6.96 7.86 13.13
C ILE A 98 -6.12 6.58 13.23
N GLY A 99 -5.06 6.62 14.04
CA GLY A 99 -4.20 5.46 14.28
C GLY A 99 -4.95 4.29 14.88
N ASP A 100 -5.86 4.52 15.83
CA ASP A 100 -6.66 3.49 16.47
C ASP A 100 -7.55 2.76 15.44
N VAL A 101 -8.17 3.49 14.51
CA VAL A 101 -8.98 2.92 13.42
C VAL A 101 -8.12 2.09 12.47
N VAL A 102 -6.94 2.57 12.11
CA VAL A 102 -6.01 1.86 11.25
C VAL A 102 -5.48 0.60 11.94
N GLU A 103 -5.10 0.69 13.22
CA GLU A 103 -4.63 -0.47 13.99
C GLU A 103 -5.71 -1.55 14.11
N GLU A 104 -6.96 -1.17 14.35
CA GLU A 104 -8.09 -2.11 14.40
C GLU A 104 -8.34 -2.77 13.04
N THR A 105 -8.25 -2.00 11.96
CA THR A 105 -8.35 -2.53 10.60
C THR A 105 -7.25 -3.57 10.31
N LEU A 106 -6.01 -3.27 10.68
CA LEU A 106 -4.89 -4.21 10.55
C LEU A 106 -5.07 -5.44 11.42
N ARG A 107 -5.59 -5.27 12.65
CA ARG A 107 -5.87 -6.37 13.57
C ARG A 107 -6.94 -7.31 13.02
N SER A 108 -8.00 -6.78 12.43
CA SER A 108 -9.04 -7.59 11.78
C SER A 108 -8.50 -8.45 10.63
N GLN A 109 -7.40 -8.00 10.00
CA GLN A 109 -6.66 -8.73 8.96
C GLN A 109 -5.62 -9.72 9.55
N GLY A 110 -5.58 -9.88 10.88
CA GLY A 110 -4.60 -10.73 11.56
C GLY A 110 -3.17 -10.14 11.61
N LYS A 111 -3.03 -8.83 11.43
CA LYS A 111 -1.75 -8.11 11.48
C LYS A 111 -1.67 -7.34 12.79
N THR A 112 -0.60 -7.55 13.56
CA THR A 112 -0.41 -6.91 14.86
C THR A 112 1.00 -6.37 15.03
N SER A 113 1.15 -5.35 15.88
CA SER A 113 2.45 -4.76 16.24
C SER A 113 3.36 -5.72 17.01
N ARG A 114 2.80 -6.81 17.56
CA ARG A 114 3.46 -7.78 18.44
C ARG A 114 4.00 -7.22 19.76
N SER A 115 4.18 -5.92 19.89
CA SER A 115 4.62 -5.28 21.14
C SER A 115 4.11 -3.86 21.26
N ARG A 116 3.88 -3.42 22.50
CA ARG A 116 3.49 -2.04 22.81
C ARG A 116 4.56 -1.05 22.34
N GLN A 117 5.84 -1.36 22.54
CA GLN A 117 6.93 -0.48 22.10
C GLN A 117 6.91 -0.23 20.58
N THR A 118 6.60 -1.27 19.78
CA THR A 118 6.47 -1.13 18.33
C THR A 118 5.27 -0.27 17.96
N SER A 119 4.12 -0.48 18.63
CA SER A 119 2.92 0.34 18.44
C SER A 119 3.20 1.81 18.80
N ASP A 120 3.72 2.09 19.98
CA ASP A 120 4.06 3.46 20.44
C ASP A 120 5.05 4.15 19.48
N SER A 121 6.00 3.40 18.93
CA SER A 121 6.95 3.93 17.94
C SER A 121 6.27 4.27 16.62
N ALA A 122 5.31 3.44 16.17
CA ALA A 122 4.56 3.68 14.96
C ALA A 122 3.66 4.93 15.08
N TYR A 123 2.94 5.09 16.20
CA TYR A 123 2.13 6.27 16.46
C TYR A 123 2.97 7.56 16.48
N ARG A 124 4.12 7.56 17.14
CA ARG A 124 5.02 8.73 17.15
C ARG A 124 5.53 9.07 15.76
N ARG A 125 5.87 8.07 14.95
CA ARG A 125 6.31 8.30 13.57
C ARG A 125 5.19 8.78 12.66
N ALA A 126 3.98 8.26 12.83
CA ALA A 126 2.81 8.75 12.11
C ALA A 126 2.53 10.21 12.46
N ALA A 127 2.58 10.57 13.76
CA ALA A 127 2.39 11.95 14.21
C ALA A 127 3.45 12.90 13.63
N ALA A 128 4.71 12.48 13.61
CA ALA A 128 5.78 13.26 12.98
C ALA A 128 5.55 13.41 11.46
N ALA A 129 5.22 12.34 10.76
CA ALA A 129 4.94 12.38 9.32
C ALA A 129 3.78 13.33 8.98
N ILE A 130 2.68 13.27 9.75
CA ILE A 130 1.53 14.16 9.55
C ILE A 130 1.90 15.62 9.84
N ASN A 131 2.61 15.90 10.91
CA ASN A 131 2.86 17.29 11.32
C ASN A 131 4.05 17.94 10.61
N GLU A 132 5.02 17.15 10.12
CA GLU A 132 6.22 17.67 9.45
C GLU A 132 6.15 17.57 7.92
N VAL A 133 5.55 16.50 7.39
CA VAL A 133 5.53 16.22 5.94
C VAL A 133 4.20 16.62 5.29
N ALA A 134 3.07 16.29 5.92
CA ALA A 134 1.76 16.51 5.32
C ALA A 134 1.46 17.99 4.98
N PRO A 135 1.89 19.02 5.76
CA PRO A 135 1.66 20.41 5.38
C PRO A 135 2.22 20.79 4.00
N HIS A 136 3.30 20.12 3.60
CA HIS A 136 3.96 20.34 2.33
C HIS A 136 3.52 19.38 1.23
N LEU A 137 3.12 18.18 1.62
CA LEU A 137 2.73 17.13 0.68
C LEU A 137 1.26 17.20 0.27
N PHE A 138 0.34 17.32 1.23
CA PHE A 138 -1.11 17.21 0.97
C PHE A 138 -1.63 18.22 -0.07
N PRO A 139 -1.18 19.50 -0.07
CA PRO A 139 -1.59 20.45 -1.11
C PRO A 139 -1.15 20.08 -2.53
N LEU A 140 -0.16 19.20 -2.66
CA LEU A 140 0.38 18.78 -3.96
C LEU A 140 -0.24 17.46 -4.45
N VAL A 141 -1.00 16.76 -3.62
CA VAL A 141 -1.58 15.47 -3.97
C VAL A 141 -2.78 15.66 -4.88
N ALA A 142 -2.68 15.15 -6.10
CA ALA A 142 -3.79 15.09 -7.04
C ALA A 142 -4.65 13.84 -6.82
N SER A 143 -4.04 12.70 -6.47
CA SER A 143 -4.72 11.44 -6.20
C SER A 143 -3.84 10.58 -5.27
N ALA A 144 -4.49 9.75 -4.45
CA ALA A 144 -3.83 8.76 -3.59
C ALA A 144 -4.41 7.38 -3.89
N GLU A 145 -3.58 6.32 -3.75
CA GLU A 145 -3.96 4.92 -3.97
C GLU A 145 -4.52 4.67 -5.38
N GLU A 146 -3.92 5.30 -6.39
CA GLU A 146 -4.33 5.14 -7.77
C GLU A 146 -3.96 3.76 -8.30
N ARG A 147 -4.97 2.98 -8.70
CA ARG A 147 -4.74 1.67 -9.29
C ARG A 147 -4.42 1.80 -10.76
N VAL A 148 -3.30 1.22 -11.16
CA VAL A 148 -2.87 1.16 -12.56
C VAL A 148 -2.85 -0.27 -13.05
N ILE A 149 -3.37 -0.49 -14.25
CA ILE A 149 -3.38 -1.79 -14.92
C ILE A 149 -2.72 -1.61 -16.29
N GLY A 150 -1.63 -2.32 -16.50
CA GLY A 150 -0.94 -2.39 -17.80
C GLY A 150 -1.15 -3.75 -18.43
N THR A 151 -1.63 -3.78 -19.66
CA THR A 151 -1.75 -5.02 -20.43
C THR A 151 -0.60 -5.11 -21.43
N ARG A 152 0.06 -6.27 -21.50
CA ARG A 152 1.11 -6.54 -22.49
C ARG A 152 0.80 -7.82 -23.25
N MET A 153 0.87 -7.71 -24.57
CA MET A 153 0.81 -8.87 -25.47
C MET A 153 2.14 -9.63 -25.41
N LEU A 154 2.05 -10.94 -25.38
CA LEU A 154 3.22 -11.79 -25.51
C LEU A 154 3.57 -11.95 -26.99
N PRO A 155 4.87 -11.95 -27.36
CA PRO A 155 5.26 -12.27 -28.71
C PRO A 155 4.79 -13.68 -29.07
N ALA A 156 4.36 -13.87 -30.28
CA ALA A 156 4.01 -15.21 -30.78
C ALA A 156 5.18 -16.16 -30.50
N ALA A 157 4.89 -17.32 -29.95
CA ALA A 157 5.93 -18.29 -29.61
C ALA A 157 6.63 -18.75 -30.92
N GLY A 158 7.86 -18.27 -31.11
CA GLY A 158 8.65 -18.51 -32.33
C GLY A 158 9.33 -19.87 -32.36
N GLY A 159 8.84 -20.90 -31.67
CA GLY A 159 9.46 -22.23 -31.66
C GLY A 159 8.43 -23.34 -31.72
N ALA A 160 8.72 -24.38 -32.50
CA ALA A 160 7.91 -25.59 -32.59
C ALA A 160 7.83 -26.24 -31.19
N GLY A 161 6.64 -26.17 -30.56
CA GLY A 161 6.34 -26.83 -29.27
C GLY A 161 6.10 -25.92 -28.06
N ALA A 162 6.36 -24.62 -28.15
CA ALA A 162 6.03 -23.70 -27.05
C ALA A 162 4.55 -23.32 -27.10
N VAL A 163 3.75 -23.94 -26.28
CA VAL A 163 2.33 -23.57 -26.11
C VAL A 163 2.26 -22.52 -25.01
N LEU A 164 2.12 -21.25 -25.41
CA LEU A 164 1.79 -20.19 -24.47
C LEU A 164 0.39 -20.44 -23.91
N ARG A 165 0.25 -20.35 -22.58
CA ARG A 165 -1.05 -20.52 -21.91
C ARG A 165 -1.96 -19.30 -22.07
N ALA A 166 -1.39 -18.16 -22.42
CA ALA A 166 -2.08 -16.91 -22.68
C ALA A 166 -1.33 -16.13 -23.77
N ASP A 167 -2.04 -15.30 -24.52
CA ASP A 167 -1.49 -14.37 -25.53
C ASP A 167 -1.10 -13.02 -24.92
N ARG A 168 -1.55 -12.76 -23.72
CA ARG A 168 -1.32 -11.51 -22.98
C ARG A 168 -1.27 -11.75 -21.48
N TYR A 169 -0.77 -10.77 -20.77
CA TYR A 169 -0.84 -10.70 -19.31
C TYR A 169 -1.11 -9.28 -18.84
N GLU A 170 -1.60 -9.17 -17.63
CA GLU A 170 -1.84 -7.90 -16.97
C GLU A 170 -0.88 -7.69 -15.81
N LEU A 171 -0.39 -6.46 -15.68
CA LEU A 171 0.39 -5.97 -14.55
C LEU A 171 -0.45 -5.02 -13.74
N HIS A 172 -0.62 -5.32 -12.48
CA HIS A 172 -1.35 -4.49 -11.53
C HIS A 172 -0.37 -3.80 -10.61
N GLY A 173 -0.55 -2.50 -10.43
CA GLY A 173 0.19 -1.69 -9.48
C GLY A 173 -0.75 -0.73 -8.77
N VAL A 174 -0.27 -0.21 -7.65
CA VAL A 174 -0.90 0.91 -6.94
C VAL A 174 0.15 2.01 -6.85
N ILE A 175 -0.23 3.22 -7.21
CA ILE A 175 0.57 4.42 -7.01
C ILE A 175 0.10 5.03 -5.70
N ASP A 176 0.96 5.04 -4.70
CA ASP A 176 0.62 5.52 -3.36
C ASP A 176 0.21 6.99 -3.36
N VAL A 177 0.92 7.81 -4.11
CA VAL A 177 0.66 9.25 -4.24
C VAL A 177 0.95 9.72 -5.65
N LEU A 178 -0.02 10.36 -6.28
CA LEU A 178 0.15 11.11 -7.52
C LEU A 178 0.10 12.60 -7.19
N THR A 179 1.13 13.34 -7.55
CA THR A 179 1.20 14.79 -7.32
C THR A 179 1.04 15.54 -8.63
N ASP A 180 0.28 16.63 -8.60
CA ASP A 180 0.21 17.58 -9.69
C ASP A 180 1.30 18.64 -9.51
N VAL A 181 2.53 18.25 -9.78
CA VAL A 181 3.65 19.17 -9.84
C VAL A 181 3.74 19.68 -11.27
N GLN A 182 3.30 20.90 -11.52
CA GLN A 182 3.71 21.61 -12.74
C GLN A 182 5.23 21.73 -12.67
N LEU A 183 5.92 20.87 -13.40
CA LEU A 183 7.33 21.03 -13.67
C LEU A 183 7.46 22.35 -14.46
N ASN A 184 7.68 23.44 -13.74
CA ASN A 184 8.21 24.65 -14.36
C ASN A 184 9.51 24.21 -15.02
N THR A 185 9.46 24.02 -16.32
CA THR A 185 10.65 23.84 -17.14
C THR A 185 11.52 25.06 -16.89
N VAL A 186 12.56 24.86 -16.07
CA VAL A 186 13.66 25.80 -15.97
C VAL A 186 14.21 25.85 -17.38
N GLN A 187 13.92 26.94 -18.11
CA GLN A 187 14.60 27.21 -19.38
C GLN A 187 16.08 27.28 -19.05
N PRO A 188 16.94 26.47 -19.69
CA PRO A 188 18.37 26.65 -19.56
C PRO A 188 18.69 28.02 -20.18
N GLY A 189 19.16 28.93 -19.32
CA GLY A 189 19.74 30.21 -19.74
C GLY A 189 21.09 30.01 -20.43
#